data_44a30f10ffe14e86283579edc0d86493
#
_entry.id   44a30f10ffe14e86283579edc0d86493
#
_cell.length_a   1.000
_cell.length_b   1.000
_cell.length_c   1.000
_cell.angle_alpha   90.00
_cell.angle_beta   90.00
_cell.angle_gamma   90.00
#
_symmetry.space_group_name_H-M   'P 1'
#
loop_
_entity.id
_entity.type
_entity.pdbx_description
1 polymer ?
#
loop_
_entity_poly.entity_id
_entity_poly.type
_entity_poly.pdbx_seq_one_letter_code
_entity_poly.pdbx_strand_id
1 'polypeptide(L)' 'MIKEALKKKLEGDIEVARADLKTFLQKPIGVAEHIDYVATADKKLEALSNAEDKLSALIELD' A
#
# COMPACT_ATOMS: atom_id res chain seq x y z
N MET A 1 13.59 -10.27 -17.10
CA MET A 1 14.04 -10.61 -15.73
C MET A 1 13.75 -9.51 -14.74
N ILE A 2 14.32 -8.33 -14.96
CA ILE A 2 14.12 -7.22 -14.02
C ILE A 2 12.66 -6.81 -13.97
N LYS A 3 12.00 -6.68 -15.12
CA LYS A 3 10.59 -6.29 -15.18
C LYS A 3 9.70 -7.29 -14.43
N GLU A 4 9.92 -8.56 -14.63
CA GLU A 4 9.13 -9.60 -13.96
C GLU A 4 9.35 -9.59 -12.45
N ALA A 5 10.58 -9.42 -12.01
CA ALA A 5 10.91 -9.35 -10.58
C ALA A 5 10.26 -8.12 -9.94
N LEU A 6 10.32 -6.98 -10.63
CA LEU A 6 9.70 -5.74 -10.14
C LEU A 6 8.18 -5.88 -10.07
N LYS A 7 7.58 -6.50 -11.09
CA LYS A 7 6.14 -6.75 -11.11
C LYS A 7 5.72 -7.56 -9.88
N LYS A 8 6.45 -8.63 -9.59
CA LYS A 8 6.14 -9.47 -8.42
C LYS A 8 6.32 -8.71 -7.11
N LYS A 9 7.35 -7.88 -7.03
CA LYS A 9 7.56 -7.05 -5.86
C LYS A 9 6.39 -6.10 -5.65
N LEU A 10 5.94 -5.45 -6.72
CA LEU A 10 4.83 -4.49 -6.63
C LEU A 10 3.52 -5.18 -6.29
N GLU A 11 3.27 -6.37 -6.83
CA GLU A 11 2.11 -7.17 -6.47
C GLU A 11 2.12 -7.48 -4.97
N GLY A 12 3.28 -7.83 -4.43
CA GLY A 12 3.44 -8.06 -3.01
C GLY A 12 3.24 -6.79 -2.18
N ASP A 13 3.79 -5.67 -2.63
CA ASP A 13 3.62 -4.38 -1.97
C ASP A 13 2.14 -3.99 -1.88
N ILE A 14 1.39 -4.23 -2.96
CA ILE A 14 -0.05 -3.98 -2.99
C ILE A 14 -0.77 -4.82 -1.95
N GLU A 15 -0.45 -6.11 -1.88
CA GLU A 15 -1.08 -7.00 -0.90
C GLU A 15 -0.80 -6.57 0.53
N VAL A 16 0.44 -6.21 0.81
CA VAL A 16 0.84 -5.75 2.15
C VAL A 16 0.12 -4.45 2.50
N ALA A 17 0.14 -3.49 1.58
CA ALA A 17 -0.49 -2.18 1.81
C ALA A 17 -2.01 -2.32 1.99
N ARG A 18 -2.64 -3.19 1.19
CA ARG A 18 -4.08 -3.44 1.31
C ARG A 18 -4.43 -4.06 2.65
N ALA A 19 -3.69 -5.09 3.06
CA ALA A 19 -3.93 -5.76 4.33
C ALA A 19 -3.74 -4.80 5.51
N ASP A 20 -2.69 -3.99 5.45
CA ASP A 20 -2.38 -3.01 6.49
C ASP A 20 -3.51 -1.98 6.63
N LEU A 21 -3.97 -1.43 5.50
CA LEU A 21 -5.05 -0.46 5.51
C LEU A 21 -6.36 -1.06 6.02
N LYS A 22 -6.73 -2.23 5.51
CA LYS A 22 -7.97 -2.88 5.91
C LYS A 22 -7.98 -3.21 7.40
N THR A 23 -6.88 -3.72 7.90
CA THR A 23 -6.75 -4.06 9.33
C THR A 23 -6.89 -2.80 10.18
N PHE A 24 -6.20 -1.72 9.79
CA PHE A 24 -6.27 -0.46 10.52
C PHE A 24 -7.68 0.12 10.53
N LEU A 25 -8.37 0.07 9.41
CA LEU A 25 -9.74 0.62 9.32
C LEU A 25 -10.73 -0.17 10.17
N GLN A 26 -10.53 -1.47 10.30
CA GLN A 26 -11.39 -2.32 11.11
C GLN A 26 -11.05 -2.21 12.60
N LYS A 27 -9.77 -2.07 12.93
CA LYS A 27 -9.32 -2.13 14.30
C LYS A 27 -8.01 -1.35 14.44
N PRO A 28 -8.09 -0.04 14.65
CA PRO A 28 -6.89 0.81 14.70
C PRO A 28 -6.10 0.65 16.00
N ILE A 29 -5.51 -0.54 16.17
CA ILE A 29 -4.65 -0.85 17.33
C ILE A 29 -3.20 -0.60 16.97
N GLY A 30 -2.36 -0.43 18.01
CA GLY A 30 -0.94 -0.18 17.81
C GLY A 30 -0.60 1.26 17.49
N VAL A 31 -1.58 2.16 17.61
CA VAL A 31 -1.36 3.60 17.44
C VAL A 31 -1.30 4.28 18.79
N ALA A 32 -0.47 5.31 18.88
CA ALA A 32 -0.34 6.08 20.10
C ALA A 32 -1.63 6.86 20.38
N GLU A 33 -1.85 7.15 21.65
CA GLU A 33 -3.08 7.72 22.15
C GLU A 33 -3.50 9.02 21.47
N HIS A 34 -2.53 9.83 21.04
CA HIS A 34 -2.79 11.14 20.45
C HIS A 34 -2.63 11.17 18.93
N ILE A 35 -2.60 10.01 18.29
CA ILE A 35 -2.45 9.94 16.85
C ILE A 35 -3.78 10.25 16.18
N ASP A 36 -3.69 11.06 15.11
CA ASP A 36 -4.81 11.31 14.22
C ASP A 36 -5.06 10.07 13.38
N TYR A 37 -6.12 9.33 13.69
CA TYR A 37 -6.46 8.09 12.98
C TYR A 37 -6.74 8.32 11.50
N VAL A 38 -7.35 9.45 11.16
CA VAL A 38 -7.66 9.77 9.77
C VAL A 38 -6.39 10.02 8.98
N ALA A 39 -5.46 10.78 9.56
CA ALA A 39 -4.18 11.06 8.90
C ALA A 39 -3.37 9.76 8.73
N THR A 40 -3.43 8.87 9.70
CA THR A 40 -2.74 7.58 9.61
C THR A 40 -3.35 6.71 8.51
N ALA A 41 -4.67 6.65 8.44
CA ALA A 41 -5.36 5.93 7.37
C ALA A 41 -5.02 6.50 6.00
N ASP A 42 -4.95 7.83 5.90
CA ASP A 42 -4.61 8.50 4.64
C ASP A 42 -3.21 8.11 4.15
N LYS A 43 -2.23 8.04 5.05
CA LYS A 43 -0.89 7.59 4.69
C LYS A 43 -0.86 6.14 4.24
N LYS A 44 -1.66 5.28 4.86
CA LYS A 44 -1.75 3.88 4.46
C LYS A 44 -2.40 3.74 3.09
N LEU A 45 -3.41 4.54 2.82
CA LEU A 45 -4.05 4.58 1.51
C LEU A 45 -3.06 5.09 0.44
N GLU A 46 -2.25 6.08 0.78
CA GLU A 46 -1.21 6.60 -0.11
C GLU A 46 -0.22 5.49 -0.50
N ALA A 47 0.21 4.68 0.46
CA ALA A 47 1.12 3.57 0.19
C ALA A 47 0.49 2.57 -0.79
N LEU A 48 -0.78 2.25 -0.61
CA LEU A 48 -1.51 1.37 -1.51
C LEU A 48 -1.62 1.97 -2.91
N SER A 49 -2.04 3.21 -2.98
CA SER A 49 -2.20 3.93 -4.24
C SER A 49 -0.89 4.03 -5.01
N ASN A 50 0.20 4.36 -4.32
CA ASN A 50 1.52 4.45 -4.95
C ASN A 50 1.95 3.10 -5.54
N ALA A 51 1.73 2.01 -4.83
CA ALA A 51 2.10 0.69 -5.32
C ALA A 51 1.27 0.30 -6.54
N GLU A 52 -0.04 0.58 -6.51
CA GLU A 52 -0.93 0.32 -7.63
C GLU A 52 -0.55 1.15 -8.85
N ASP A 53 -0.24 2.43 -8.66
CA ASP A 53 0.18 3.31 -9.74
C ASP A 53 1.48 2.84 -10.38
N LYS A 54 2.44 2.41 -9.56
CA LYS A 54 3.71 1.89 -10.06
C LYS A 54 3.50 0.64 -10.89
N LEU A 55 2.65 -0.27 -10.42
CA LEU A 55 2.37 -1.49 -11.18
C LEU A 55 1.70 -1.17 -12.51
N SER A 56 0.73 -0.28 -12.49
CA SER A 56 0.03 0.16 -13.70
C SER A 56 1.01 0.76 -14.70
N ALA A 57 1.89 1.64 -14.24
CA ALA A 57 2.88 2.27 -15.10
C ALA A 57 3.86 1.24 -15.67
N LEU A 58 4.27 0.27 -14.86
CA LEU A 58 5.18 -0.77 -15.32
C LEU A 58 4.56 -1.65 -16.40
N ILE A 59 3.29 -2.03 -16.22
CA ILE A 59 2.57 -2.85 -17.18
C ILE A 59 2.41 -2.12 -18.52
N GLU A 60 2.24 -0.81 -18.48
CA GLU A 60 2.05 -0.01 -19.69
C GLU A 60 3.35 0.30 -20.45
N LEU A 61 4.51 -0.04 -19.87
CA LEU A 61 5.78 0.16 -20.58
C LEU A 61 5.92 -0.84 -21.72
N ASP A 62 6.41 -0.34 -22.81
CA ASP A 62 6.70 -1.17 -23.99
C ASP A 62 8.00 -1.97 -23.83
#